data_3bfed671a3624562b26d3371af869108
#
_entry.id   3bfed671a3624562b26d3371af869108
#
_cell.length_a   1.000
_cell.length_b   1.000
_cell.length_c   1.000
_cell.angle_alpha   90.00
_cell.angle_beta   90.00
_cell.angle_gamma   90.00
#
_symmetry.space_group_name_H-M   'P 1'
#
loop_
_entity.id
_entity.type
_entity.pdbx_description
1 polymer ?
#
loop_
_entity_poly.entity_id
_entity_poly.type
_entity_poly.pdbx_seq_one_letter_code
_entity_poly.pdbx_strand_id
1 'polypeptide(L)'
;MSVQALKDYIEEHKTICSSPFHGMNHWDHVWANGQEIGWATEADMEVVEYFAYLHDCQRRSEGTDWLHGPRAAQFAQEHRELFDLSSSQFKELISAVAGHTKLQPGCKAGENPTIATCWDADRLDIWRVGYSVDTRFLFTDRAKDLAELMPDGCLMTMDEIFEFRGLI
;
A
#
# COMPACT_ATOMS: atom_id res chain seq x y z
N MET A 1 3.46 9.85 18.42
CA MET A 1 2.07 9.85 17.86
C MET A 1 1.95 8.60 17.01
N SER A 2 0.80 8.00 16.89
CA SER A 2 0.60 6.80 16.07
C SER A 2 0.09 7.19 14.69
N VAL A 3 0.00 6.23 13.75
CA VAL A 3 -0.65 6.41 12.43
C VAL A 3 -2.07 6.99 12.55
N GLN A 4 -2.69 6.87 13.73
CA GLN A 4 -4.03 7.41 14.00
C GLN A 4 -4.13 8.92 13.75
N ALA A 5 -3.10 9.70 14.07
CA ALA A 5 -3.10 11.15 13.80
C ALA A 5 -3.18 11.46 12.29
N LEU A 6 -2.51 10.65 11.47
CA LEU A 6 -2.62 10.75 10.01
C LEU A 6 -4.03 10.36 9.54
N LYS A 7 -4.57 9.25 10.04
CA LYS A 7 -5.93 8.77 9.69
C LYS A 7 -6.98 9.81 10.00
N ASP A 8 -6.98 10.34 11.23
CA ASP A 8 -7.92 11.38 11.68
C ASP A 8 -7.84 12.63 10.79
N TYR A 9 -6.62 13.08 10.47
CA TYR A 9 -6.42 14.22 9.59
C TYR A 9 -6.97 13.98 8.18
N ILE A 10 -6.71 12.79 7.60
CA ILE A 10 -7.16 12.47 6.26
C ILE A 10 -8.69 12.34 6.22
N GLU A 11 -9.31 11.69 7.21
CA GLU A 11 -10.77 11.56 7.30
C GLU A 11 -11.45 12.93 7.38
N GLU A 12 -10.88 13.88 8.13
CA GLU A 12 -11.44 15.23 8.27
C GLU A 12 -11.28 16.09 7.00
N HIS A 13 -10.19 15.91 6.24
CA HIS A 13 -9.80 16.86 5.19
C HIS A 13 -9.86 16.31 3.76
N LYS A 14 -10.10 15.01 3.57
CA LYS A 14 -10.03 14.35 2.27
C LYS A 14 -11.29 13.54 1.96
N THR A 15 -11.92 13.86 0.85
CA THR A 15 -13.13 13.16 0.39
C THR A 15 -12.85 11.77 -0.18
N ILE A 16 -11.60 11.50 -0.58
CA ILE A 16 -11.21 10.19 -1.15
C ILE A 16 -11.39 9.04 -0.15
N CYS A 17 -11.41 9.31 1.16
CA CYS A 17 -11.61 8.30 2.21
C CYS A 17 -12.90 7.49 2.01
N SER A 18 -13.95 8.09 1.44
CA SER A 18 -15.24 7.44 1.15
C SER A 18 -15.29 6.75 -0.21
N SER A 19 -14.22 6.76 -0.97
CA SER A 19 -14.15 6.07 -2.25
C SER A 19 -14.29 4.55 -2.07
N PRO A 20 -15.15 3.87 -2.84
CA PRO A 20 -15.26 2.42 -2.78
C PRO A 20 -14.02 1.68 -3.35
N PHE A 21 -13.19 2.38 -4.14
CA PHE A 21 -12.04 1.78 -4.82
C PHE A 21 -10.69 2.23 -4.26
N HIS A 22 -10.58 3.49 -3.80
CA HIS A 22 -9.31 4.09 -3.40
C HIS A 22 -9.37 4.72 -1.99
N GLY A 23 -10.40 4.39 -1.20
CA GLY A 23 -10.61 4.92 0.15
C GLY A 23 -10.15 3.96 1.25
N MET A 24 -10.71 4.16 2.46
CA MET A 24 -10.28 3.48 3.69
C MET A 24 -10.30 1.94 3.57
N ASN A 25 -11.32 1.35 2.94
CA ASN A 25 -11.36 -0.11 2.78
C ASN A 25 -10.14 -0.64 2.03
N HIS A 26 -9.74 0.02 0.93
CA HIS A 26 -8.53 -0.33 0.21
C HIS A 26 -7.29 -0.16 1.08
N TRP A 27 -7.19 0.93 1.83
CA TRP A 27 -6.04 1.21 2.70
C TRP A 27 -5.90 0.19 3.83
N ASP A 28 -7.02 -0.25 4.41
CA ASP A 28 -7.04 -1.34 5.40
C ASP A 28 -6.59 -2.68 4.78
N HIS A 29 -7.00 -2.98 3.53
CA HIS A 29 -6.49 -4.15 2.80
C HIS A 29 -4.99 -4.04 2.51
N VAL A 30 -4.51 -2.87 2.11
CA VAL A 30 -3.06 -2.63 1.91
C VAL A 30 -2.28 -2.86 3.20
N TRP A 31 -2.82 -2.40 4.34
CA TRP A 31 -2.20 -2.68 5.64
C TRP A 31 -2.19 -4.17 5.97
N ALA A 32 -3.30 -4.87 5.80
CA ALA A 32 -3.40 -6.31 6.03
C ALA A 32 -2.43 -7.11 5.14
N ASN A 33 -2.38 -6.79 3.84
CA ASN A 33 -1.40 -7.38 2.92
C ASN A 33 0.04 -7.07 3.36
N GLY A 34 0.30 -5.83 3.79
CA GLY A 34 1.60 -5.41 4.30
C GLY A 34 2.04 -6.21 5.52
N GLN A 35 1.14 -6.54 6.44
CA GLN A 35 1.41 -7.40 7.59
C GLN A 35 1.76 -8.83 7.14
N GLU A 36 1.02 -9.41 6.20
CA GLU A 36 1.27 -10.75 5.67
C GLU A 36 2.59 -10.89 4.91
N ILE A 37 3.02 -9.83 4.23
CA ILE A 37 4.30 -9.81 3.53
C ILE A 37 5.43 -9.49 4.52
N GLY A 38 5.22 -8.53 5.39
CA GLY A 38 6.24 -7.93 6.24
C GLY A 38 6.87 -8.90 7.24
N TRP A 39 6.12 -9.88 7.75
CA TRP A 39 6.71 -10.88 8.65
C TRP A 39 7.68 -11.84 7.95
N ALA A 40 7.61 -11.97 6.63
CA ALA A 40 8.50 -12.78 5.80
C ALA A 40 9.66 -11.96 5.19
N THR A 41 9.67 -10.64 5.41
CA THR A 41 10.70 -9.71 4.92
C THR A 41 11.32 -8.96 6.11
N GLU A 42 12.44 -8.29 5.91
CA GLU A 42 13.02 -7.38 6.92
C GLU A 42 12.47 -5.95 6.79
N ALA A 43 11.17 -5.81 6.43
CA ALA A 43 10.53 -4.53 6.23
C ALA A 43 10.33 -3.78 7.55
N ASP A 44 10.50 -2.46 7.51
CA ASP A 44 10.11 -1.57 8.60
C ASP A 44 8.58 -1.41 8.63
N MET A 45 7.93 -2.10 9.57
CA MET A 45 6.47 -2.17 9.64
C MET A 45 5.81 -0.85 10.01
N GLU A 46 6.51 0.07 10.68
CA GLU A 46 5.99 1.42 10.92
C GLU A 46 5.87 2.19 9.59
N VAL A 47 6.86 2.05 8.72
CA VAL A 47 6.83 2.65 7.38
C VAL A 47 5.72 2.03 6.51
N VAL A 48 5.55 0.70 6.56
CA VAL A 48 4.50 -0.02 5.82
C VAL A 48 3.11 0.44 6.27
N GLU A 49 2.88 0.61 7.58
CA GLU A 49 1.61 1.11 8.11
C GLU A 49 1.30 2.53 7.64
N TYR A 50 2.26 3.44 7.75
CA TYR A 50 2.08 4.81 7.23
C TYR A 50 1.87 4.85 5.72
N PHE A 51 2.55 3.99 4.96
CA PHE A 51 2.35 3.88 3.52
C PHE A 51 0.92 3.50 3.17
N ALA A 52 0.34 2.51 3.86
CA ALA A 52 -1.00 2.02 3.60
C ALA A 52 -2.04 3.16 3.61
N TYR A 53 -1.97 4.05 4.60
CA TYR A 53 -2.94 5.15 4.75
C TYR A 53 -2.57 6.44 4.02
N LEU A 54 -1.35 6.55 3.50
CA LEU A 54 -0.87 7.76 2.85
C LEU A 54 -0.91 7.69 1.32
N HIS A 55 -0.57 6.54 0.72
CA HIS A 55 -0.19 6.42 -0.69
C HIS A 55 -1.23 7.00 -1.66
N ASP A 56 -2.51 6.75 -1.42
CA ASP A 56 -3.63 7.16 -2.26
C ASP A 56 -4.39 8.41 -1.76
N CYS A 57 -4.04 8.98 -0.58
CA CYS A 57 -4.79 10.08 0.05
C CYS A 57 -4.87 11.37 -0.78
N GLN A 58 -4.05 11.52 -1.81
CA GLN A 58 -4.03 12.68 -2.70
C GLN A 58 -4.55 12.37 -4.11
N ARG A 59 -5.29 11.27 -4.29
CA ARG A 59 -6.00 11.02 -5.56
C ARG A 59 -7.06 12.08 -5.80
N ARG A 60 -7.23 12.44 -7.08
CA ARG A 60 -8.20 13.43 -7.54
C ARG A 60 -9.32 12.83 -8.37
N SER A 61 -9.20 11.55 -8.74
CA SER A 61 -10.22 10.80 -9.49
C SER A 61 -10.08 9.30 -9.25
N GLU A 62 -11.15 8.56 -9.52
CA GLU A 62 -11.15 7.10 -9.52
C GLU A 62 -10.45 6.48 -10.74
N GLY A 63 -10.26 7.28 -11.78
CA GLY A 63 -9.54 6.86 -12.99
C GLY A 63 -8.02 7.03 -12.87
N THR A 64 -7.35 7.04 -14.03
CA THR A 64 -5.91 7.20 -14.12
C THR A 64 -5.45 8.54 -13.55
N ASP A 65 -4.55 8.50 -12.59
CA ASP A 65 -3.97 9.66 -11.91
C ASP A 65 -2.49 9.42 -11.57
N TRP A 66 -1.60 9.50 -12.56
CA TRP A 66 -0.18 9.18 -12.42
C TRP A 66 0.60 10.02 -11.39
N LEU A 67 0.02 11.11 -10.92
CA LEU A 67 0.69 12.05 -10.02
C LEU A 67 0.20 11.97 -8.58
N HIS A 68 -0.71 11.05 -8.23
CA HIS A 68 -1.20 10.99 -6.86
C HIS A 68 -0.11 10.61 -5.87
N GLY A 69 0.78 9.66 -6.20
CA GLY A 69 1.91 9.29 -5.35
C GLY A 69 2.88 10.46 -5.08
N PRO A 70 3.41 11.16 -6.10
CA PRO A 70 4.18 12.38 -5.88
C PRO A 70 3.46 13.44 -5.05
N ARG A 71 2.14 13.62 -5.23
CA ARG A 71 1.36 14.58 -4.42
C ARG A 71 1.20 14.11 -2.96
N ALA A 72 1.02 12.81 -2.73
CA ALA A 72 0.96 12.26 -1.38
C ALA A 72 2.30 12.38 -0.66
N ALA A 73 3.41 12.18 -1.36
CA ALA A 73 4.75 12.41 -0.83
C ALA A 73 5.00 13.89 -0.48
N GLN A 74 4.54 14.83 -1.32
CA GLN A 74 4.60 16.25 -1.02
C GLN A 74 3.74 16.61 0.19
N PHE A 75 2.51 16.12 0.25
CA PHE A 75 1.62 16.29 1.40
C PHE A 75 2.29 15.83 2.70
N ALA A 76 2.92 14.65 2.71
CA ALA A 76 3.63 14.17 3.89
C ALA A 76 4.79 15.08 4.32
N GLN A 77 5.51 15.66 3.37
CA GLN A 77 6.60 16.62 3.66
C GLN A 77 6.06 17.93 4.26
N GLU A 78 4.91 18.41 3.78
CA GLU A 78 4.25 19.62 4.27
C GLU A 78 3.62 19.44 5.66
N HIS A 79 3.27 18.19 6.02
CA HIS A 79 2.63 17.80 7.29
C HIS A 79 3.49 16.81 8.09
N ARG A 80 4.81 17.06 8.14
CA ARG A 80 5.79 16.16 8.79
C ARG A 80 5.41 15.79 10.24
N GLU A 81 4.71 16.68 10.92
CA GLU A 81 4.24 16.53 12.30
C GLU A 81 3.21 15.42 12.51
N LEU A 82 2.55 14.95 11.45
CA LEU A 82 1.61 13.83 11.51
C LEU A 82 2.32 12.46 11.60
N PHE A 83 3.65 12.42 11.41
CA PHE A 83 4.40 11.18 11.26
C PHE A 83 5.40 11.02 12.43
N ASP A 84 5.18 10.00 13.26
CA ASP A 84 6.10 9.64 14.36
C ASP A 84 7.18 8.67 13.86
N LEU A 85 7.92 9.12 12.88
CA LEU A 85 8.99 8.36 12.21
C LEU A 85 10.33 9.07 12.39
N SER A 86 11.40 8.30 12.51
CA SER A 86 12.75 8.84 12.38
C SER A 86 12.99 9.46 11.00
N SER A 87 14.06 10.25 10.87
CA SER A 87 14.39 10.87 9.58
C SER A 87 14.70 9.85 8.48
N SER A 88 15.23 8.66 8.83
CA SER A 88 15.50 7.58 7.89
C SER A 88 14.23 6.90 7.42
N GLN A 89 13.35 6.51 8.36
CA GLN A 89 12.04 5.93 8.07
C GLN A 89 11.18 6.87 7.22
N PHE A 90 11.16 8.15 7.57
CA PHE A 90 10.38 9.13 6.79
C PHE A 90 10.90 9.29 5.35
N LYS A 91 12.21 9.26 5.15
CA LYS A 91 12.81 9.26 3.82
C LYS A 91 12.39 8.05 2.99
N GLU A 92 12.38 6.88 3.63
CA GLU A 92 11.95 5.62 3.04
C GLU A 92 10.47 5.66 2.66
N LEU A 93 9.60 6.13 3.56
CA LEU A 93 8.18 6.37 3.30
C LEU A 93 7.96 7.28 2.08
N ILE A 94 8.63 8.43 2.03
CA ILE A 94 8.53 9.36 0.90
C ILE A 94 8.93 8.69 -0.42
N SER A 95 9.98 7.86 -0.40
CA SER A 95 10.42 7.12 -1.59
C SER A 95 9.39 6.07 -2.03
N ALA A 96 8.85 5.31 -1.09
CA ALA A 96 7.80 4.32 -1.35
C ALA A 96 6.56 4.98 -1.96
N VAL A 97 6.05 6.03 -1.32
CA VAL A 97 4.83 6.75 -1.75
C VAL A 97 5.01 7.43 -3.10
N ALA A 98 6.12 8.13 -3.33
CA ALA A 98 6.36 8.81 -4.60
C ALA A 98 6.51 7.84 -5.78
N GLY A 99 7.00 6.62 -5.52
CA GLY A 99 7.35 5.64 -6.54
C GLY A 99 6.22 4.68 -6.93
N HIS A 100 5.22 4.44 -6.06
CA HIS A 100 4.25 3.36 -6.25
C HIS A 100 3.41 3.46 -7.54
N THR A 101 3.21 4.66 -8.08
CA THR A 101 2.45 4.90 -9.32
C THR A 101 3.23 4.60 -10.61
N LYS A 102 4.54 4.36 -10.52
CA LYS A 102 5.43 4.22 -11.68
C LYS A 102 6.19 2.90 -11.69
N LEU A 103 5.56 1.86 -11.17
CA LEU A 103 6.17 0.55 -11.04
C LEU A 103 6.54 -0.05 -12.40
N GLN A 104 7.78 -0.53 -12.47
CA GLN A 104 8.26 -1.35 -13.57
C GLN A 104 8.89 -2.63 -12.99
N PRO A 105 8.70 -3.79 -13.64
CA PRO A 105 9.34 -5.03 -13.22
C PRO A 105 10.85 -4.84 -13.04
N GLY A 106 11.40 -5.31 -11.92
CA GLY A 106 12.83 -5.26 -11.64
C GLY A 106 13.41 -3.86 -11.38
N CYS A 107 12.60 -2.87 -11.01
CA CYS A 107 13.14 -1.56 -10.66
C CYS A 107 13.94 -1.64 -9.34
N LYS A 108 15.09 -0.91 -9.30
CA LYS A 108 16.04 -0.98 -8.16
C LYS A 108 15.45 -0.58 -6.79
N ALA A 109 14.42 0.25 -6.76
CA ALA A 109 13.78 0.63 -5.50
C ALA A 109 13.09 -0.56 -4.82
N GLY A 110 12.64 -1.57 -5.60
CA GLY A 110 12.12 -2.82 -5.08
C GLY A 110 13.19 -3.76 -4.49
N GLU A 111 14.49 -3.43 -4.54
CA GLU A 111 15.54 -4.15 -3.80
C GLU A 111 15.53 -3.78 -2.30
N ASN A 112 14.90 -2.67 -1.91
CA ASN A 112 14.69 -2.33 -0.51
C ASN A 112 13.47 -3.08 0.04
N PRO A 113 13.60 -3.89 1.10
CA PRO A 113 12.52 -4.75 1.59
C PRO A 113 11.29 -3.99 2.05
N THR A 114 11.43 -2.82 2.66
CA THR A 114 10.32 -1.99 3.10
C THR A 114 9.54 -1.43 1.90
N ILE A 115 10.25 -0.88 0.91
CA ILE A 115 9.62 -0.33 -0.31
C ILE A 115 8.95 -1.44 -1.11
N ALA A 116 9.61 -2.59 -1.25
CA ALA A 116 9.04 -3.77 -1.90
C ALA A 116 7.74 -4.23 -1.24
N THR A 117 7.75 -4.34 0.09
CA THR A 117 6.55 -4.71 0.88
C THR A 117 5.42 -3.70 0.68
N CYS A 118 5.69 -2.40 0.72
CA CYS A 118 4.69 -1.35 0.46
C CYS A 118 4.03 -1.51 -0.91
N TRP A 119 4.84 -1.68 -1.95
CA TRP A 119 4.34 -1.75 -3.32
C TRP A 119 3.60 -3.06 -3.62
N ASP A 120 4.08 -4.17 -3.10
CA ASP A 120 3.43 -5.47 -3.23
C ASP A 120 2.09 -5.49 -2.49
N ALA A 121 2.03 -4.90 -1.30
CA ALA A 121 0.80 -4.80 -0.51
C ALA A 121 -0.33 -4.06 -1.26
N ASP A 122 0.00 -2.94 -1.92
CA ASP A 122 -0.95 -2.21 -2.77
C ASP A 122 -1.33 -3.04 -4.01
N ARG A 123 -0.33 -3.66 -4.66
CA ARG A 123 -0.53 -4.44 -5.89
C ARG A 123 -1.40 -5.66 -5.68
N LEU A 124 -1.32 -6.33 -4.54
CA LEU A 124 -2.15 -7.49 -4.22
C LEU A 124 -3.64 -7.13 -4.16
N ASP A 125 -4.01 -5.88 -3.89
CA ASP A 125 -5.41 -5.43 -3.87
C ASP A 125 -5.92 -4.86 -5.21
N ILE A 126 -5.19 -5.04 -6.33
CA ILE A 126 -5.55 -4.48 -7.64
C ILE A 126 -6.84 -5.05 -8.22
N TRP A 127 -7.24 -6.25 -7.79
CA TRP A 127 -8.47 -6.90 -8.22
C TRP A 127 -9.74 -6.07 -7.90
N ARG A 128 -9.69 -5.20 -6.88
CA ARG A 128 -10.79 -4.28 -6.52
C ARG A 128 -11.21 -3.37 -7.69
N VAL A 129 -10.32 -3.11 -8.63
CA VAL A 129 -10.58 -2.32 -9.85
C VAL A 129 -10.68 -3.19 -11.11
N GLY A 130 -10.87 -4.50 -10.95
CA GLY A 130 -11.15 -5.44 -12.03
C GLY A 130 -9.93 -6.00 -12.78
N TYR A 131 -8.73 -5.89 -12.21
CA TYR A 131 -7.51 -6.46 -12.78
C TYR A 131 -7.01 -7.64 -11.95
N SER A 132 -6.47 -8.67 -12.62
CA SER A 132 -5.74 -9.75 -11.97
C SER A 132 -4.35 -9.28 -11.56
N VAL A 133 -3.82 -9.87 -10.47
CA VAL A 133 -2.43 -9.60 -10.03
C VAL A 133 -1.45 -10.19 -11.05
N ASP A 134 -0.57 -9.35 -11.58
CA ASP A 134 0.53 -9.79 -12.45
C ASP A 134 1.80 -9.92 -11.60
N THR A 135 2.22 -11.15 -11.34
CA THR A 135 3.37 -11.47 -10.49
C THR A 135 4.70 -10.88 -10.97
N ARG A 136 4.81 -10.48 -12.24
CA ARG A 136 5.99 -9.78 -12.78
C ARG A 136 6.21 -8.42 -12.15
N PHE A 137 5.17 -7.81 -11.56
CA PHE A 137 5.22 -6.53 -10.85
C PHE A 137 5.34 -6.70 -9.33
N LEU A 138 5.47 -7.91 -8.82
CA LEU A 138 5.74 -8.19 -7.41
C LEU A 138 7.23 -8.39 -7.18
N PHE A 139 7.72 -7.86 -6.08
CA PHE A 139 9.14 -7.83 -5.73
C PHE A 139 9.50 -8.92 -4.73
N THR A 140 8.64 -9.19 -3.74
CA THR A 140 8.89 -10.16 -2.67
C THR A 140 8.37 -11.55 -3.05
N ASP A 141 9.05 -12.59 -2.59
CA ASP A 141 8.59 -13.96 -2.84
C ASP A 141 7.29 -14.25 -2.10
N ARG A 142 7.12 -13.70 -0.89
CA ARG A 142 5.87 -13.85 -0.14
C ARG A 142 4.66 -13.29 -0.88
N ALA A 143 4.77 -12.12 -1.51
CA ALA A 143 3.68 -11.55 -2.29
C ALA A 143 3.34 -12.39 -3.53
N LYS A 144 4.36 -12.99 -4.17
CA LYS A 144 4.14 -13.93 -5.29
C LYS A 144 3.39 -15.17 -4.84
N ASP A 145 3.80 -15.76 -3.71
CA ASP A 145 3.08 -16.91 -3.12
C ASP A 145 1.62 -16.56 -2.81
N LEU A 146 1.37 -15.38 -2.24
CA LEU A 146 0.01 -14.90 -1.95
C LEU A 146 -0.80 -14.71 -3.23
N ALA A 147 -0.21 -14.13 -4.28
CA ALA A 147 -0.88 -13.96 -5.57
C ALA A 147 -1.30 -15.29 -6.22
N GLU A 148 -0.51 -16.37 -6.03
CA GLU A 148 -0.85 -17.70 -6.52
C GLU A 148 -2.05 -18.33 -5.77
N LEU A 149 -2.33 -17.87 -4.54
CA LEU A 149 -3.49 -18.31 -3.76
C LEU A 149 -4.77 -17.59 -4.17
N MET A 150 -4.66 -16.44 -4.84
CA MET A 150 -5.81 -15.65 -5.27
C MET A 150 -6.47 -16.31 -6.49
N PRO A 151 -7.77 -16.62 -6.45
CA PRO A 151 -8.48 -17.08 -7.64
C PRO A 151 -8.55 -15.96 -8.70
N ASP A 152 -8.58 -16.34 -9.97
CA ASP A 152 -8.79 -15.38 -11.06
C ASP A 152 -10.12 -14.62 -10.87
N GLY A 153 -10.04 -13.29 -10.92
CA GLY A 153 -11.19 -12.42 -10.72
C GLY A 153 -11.71 -12.34 -9.28
N CYS A 154 -10.86 -12.64 -8.31
CA CYS A 154 -11.20 -12.63 -6.90
C CYS A 154 -11.61 -11.23 -6.40
N LEU A 155 -12.81 -11.15 -5.81
CA LEU A 155 -13.29 -9.99 -5.04
C LEU A 155 -13.21 -10.25 -3.52
N MET A 156 -12.36 -11.18 -3.10
CA MET A 156 -12.22 -11.59 -1.70
C MET A 156 -11.07 -10.84 -1.03
N THR A 157 -11.25 -10.53 0.24
CA THR A 157 -10.15 -10.05 1.09
C THR A 157 -9.13 -11.16 1.34
N MET A 158 -7.94 -10.82 1.82
CA MET A 158 -6.95 -11.84 2.19
C MET A 158 -7.47 -12.79 3.27
N ASP A 159 -8.19 -12.29 4.27
CA ASP A 159 -8.80 -13.12 5.31
C ASP A 159 -9.78 -14.13 4.71
N GLU A 160 -10.66 -13.67 3.81
CA GLU A 160 -11.60 -14.56 3.09
C GLU A 160 -10.87 -15.57 2.19
N ILE A 161 -9.74 -15.21 1.58
CA ILE A 161 -8.91 -16.13 0.81
C ILE A 161 -8.29 -17.19 1.71
N PHE A 162 -7.74 -16.81 2.86
CA PHE A 162 -7.17 -17.75 3.81
C PHE A 162 -8.24 -18.68 4.41
N GLU A 163 -9.41 -18.16 4.77
CA GLU A 163 -10.54 -18.94 5.25
C GLU A 163 -11.02 -19.92 4.17
N PHE A 164 -11.21 -19.46 2.93
CA PHE A 164 -11.61 -20.29 1.79
C PHE A 164 -10.61 -21.43 1.51
N ARG A 165 -9.32 -21.20 1.70
CA ARG A 165 -8.25 -22.18 1.51
C ARG A 165 -8.01 -23.05 2.76
N GLY A 166 -8.69 -22.79 3.88
CA GLY A 166 -8.52 -23.52 5.12
C GLY A 166 -7.15 -23.33 5.76
N LEU A 167 -6.58 -22.14 5.61
CA LEU A 167 -5.25 -21.78 6.12
C LEU A 167 -5.31 -21.10 7.50
N ILE A 168 -6.49 -20.68 7.93
CA ILE A 168 -6.82 -20.17 9.28
C ILE A 168 -8.14 -20.74 9.76
#